data_6eca530b5fc6fa11726f661d82cf1093
#
_entry.id   6eca530b5fc6fa11726f661d82cf1093
#
_cell.length_a   1.000
_cell.length_b   1.000
_cell.length_c   1.000
_cell.angle_alpha   90.00
_cell.angle_beta   90.00
_cell.angle_gamma   90.00
#
_symmetry.space_group_name_H-M   'P 1'
#
loop_
_entity.id
_entity.type
_entity.pdbx_description
1 polymer ?
#
loop_
_entity_poly.entity_id
_entity_poly.type
_entity_poly.pdbx_seq_one_letter_code
_entity_poly.pdbx_strand_id
1 'polypeptide(L)'
;MATPVVFTGEGGVRLHGTVVAPAGATTAPRAGVVMLPGAGPGGQAALLPAARAYARRGVVALVYDKRTVGYSMTHRDYGQLAADALAGVALLRARTDVAPHEVGLWGLSEGAWPASIAAGSGSGGSGEVAFLITAGAVGLTPARQQAWAYGEFLGHHHVSGSLTDALATTGSRQLVGAGLFPEADYDPVPAWRRVHVPVLAEWGALDREAAPQESARIIGAALDAGGNTHHVLRFVPDVRHNLNLTDDDGFDRIDALPADYAAYEAAWIGAVTRGAAPASAVVGTPDRQDRTSAPLTPLAWYETGWVQSAVLTLLVAGFGGTLLRGGRRLGRAAFRTAAAGLAALLGALGYLLFCVVTAANAIGPVVLGRPLPWLALQLLALGCVAGAVQVAFARRRDALPLLAAAAVFVPWALYWGLLLP
;
A
#
# COMPACT_ATOMS: atom_id res chain seq x y z
N MET A 1 5.10 -25.40 -18.74
CA MET A 1 6.07 -26.11 -17.86
C MET A 1 6.57 -25.10 -16.81
N ALA A 2 6.70 -25.50 -15.54
CA ALA A 2 7.20 -24.63 -14.47
C ALA A 2 8.54 -25.17 -13.97
N THR A 3 9.58 -24.36 -13.96
CA THR A 3 10.94 -24.77 -13.61
C THR A 3 11.46 -23.84 -12.51
N PRO A 4 11.78 -24.35 -11.30
CA PRO A 4 12.41 -23.56 -10.27
C PRO A 4 13.79 -23.06 -10.73
N VAL A 5 14.12 -21.83 -10.37
CA VAL A 5 15.39 -21.19 -10.69
C VAL A 5 15.95 -20.44 -9.49
N VAL A 6 17.27 -20.27 -9.46
CA VAL A 6 17.94 -19.39 -8.51
C VAL A 6 18.87 -18.48 -9.30
N PHE A 7 18.82 -17.19 -9.02
CA PHE A 7 19.69 -16.21 -9.66
C PHE A 7 20.23 -15.21 -8.64
N THR A 8 21.26 -14.48 -9.02
CA THR A 8 21.93 -13.53 -8.14
C THR A 8 21.40 -12.13 -8.42
N GLY A 9 20.75 -11.52 -7.44
CA GLY A 9 20.31 -10.14 -7.46
C GLY A 9 21.38 -9.18 -7.00
N GLU A 10 20.99 -7.92 -6.80
CA GLU A 10 21.87 -6.83 -6.36
C GLU A 10 22.56 -7.17 -5.02
N GLY A 11 23.86 -6.82 -4.92
CA GLY A 11 24.65 -7.10 -3.74
C GLY A 11 24.94 -8.59 -3.49
N GLY A 12 24.80 -9.46 -4.51
CA GLY A 12 25.06 -10.89 -4.40
C GLY A 12 23.97 -11.70 -3.71
N VAL A 13 22.79 -11.13 -3.50
CA VAL A 13 21.66 -11.79 -2.84
C VAL A 13 21.10 -12.89 -3.76
N ARG A 14 20.91 -14.10 -3.21
CA ARG A 14 20.28 -15.20 -3.95
C ARG A 14 18.76 -15.05 -3.94
N LEU A 15 18.18 -14.99 -5.13
CA LEU A 15 16.74 -14.88 -5.36
C LEU A 15 16.21 -16.21 -5.89
N HIS A 16 15.09 -16.65 -5.32
CA HIS A 16 14.40 -17.88 -5.70
C HIS A 16 13.18 -17.53 -6.53
N GLY A 17 13.02 -18.22 -7.66
CA GLY A 17 11.91 -17.96 -8.57
C GLY A 17 11.50 -19.21 -9.33
N THR A 18 10.52 -19.02 -10.20
CA THR A 18 10.00 -20.04 -11.10
C THR A 18 9.85 -19.46 -12.50
N VAL A 19 10.46 -20.07 -13.48
CA VAL A 19 10.18 -19.81 -14.89
C VAL A 19 9.01 -20.67 -15.34
N VAL A 20 7.98 -20.03 -15.84
CA VAL A 20 6.79 -20.67 -16.41
C VAL A 20 6.83 -20.49 -17.92
N ALA A 21 7.12 -21.56 -18.64
CA ALA A 21 7.19 -21.57 -20.09
C ALA A 21 5.98 -22.30 -20.72
N PRO A 22 5.58 -21.92 -21.94
CA PRO A 22 4.57 -22.67 -22.72
C PRO A 22 4.93 -24.15 -22.84
N ALA A 23 3.94 -25.01 -22.94
CA ALA A 23 4.15 -26.43 -23.20
C ALA A 23 4.55 -26.67 -24.67
N GLY A 24 5.35 -27.69 -24.90
CA GLY A 24 5.82 -28.12 -26.23
C GLY A 24 7.10 -27.43 -26.69
N ALA A 25 7.83 -28.11 -27.58
CA ALA A 25 9.01 -27.57 -28.22
C ALA A 25 8.60 -26.42 -29.17
N THR A 26 9.44 -25.38 -29.21
CA THR A 26 9.26 -24.27 -30.18
C THR A 26 10.45 -24.23 -31.11
N THR A 27 10.21 -23.92 -32.37
CA THR A 27 11.25 -23.70 -33.39
C THR A 27 11.76 -22.24 -33.38
N ALA A 28 11.01 -21.33 -32.76
CA ALA A 28 11.39 -19.92 -32.61
C ALA A 28 11.39 -19.51 -31.14
N PRO A 29 12.38 -18.72 -30.71
CA PRO A 29 12.39 -18.10 -29.38
C PRO A 29 11.13 -17.23 -29.17
N ARG A 30 10.70 -17.10 -27.92
CA ARG A 30 9.47 -16.41 -27.49
C ARG A 30 9.80 -15.15 -26.71
N ALA A 31 8.87 -14.23 -26.65
CA ALA A 31 8.96 -13.10 -25.73
C ALA A 31 9.00 -13.58 -24.27
N GLY A 32 9.72 -12.85 -23.43
CA GLY A 32 9.84 -13.09 -22.00
C GLY A 32 9.31 -11.94 -21.16
N VAL A 33 8.84 -12.23 -19.94
CA VAL A 33 8.43 -11.21 -18.99
C VAL A 33 8.90 -11.59 -17.58
N VAL A 34 9.52 -10.63 -16.87
CA VAL A 34 9.83 -10.75 -15.44
C VAL A 34 8.75 -10.06 -14.65
N MET A 35 8.11 -10.78 -13.73
CA MET A 35 6.99 -10.30 -12.94
C MET A 35 7.42 -9.92 -11.53
N LEU A 36 7.26 -8.62 -11.20
CA LEU A 36 7.58 -8.05 -9.89
C LEU A 36 6.33 -8.03 -9.01
N PRO A 37 6.40 -8.61 -7.81
CA PRO A 37 5.25 -8.67 -6.91
C PRO A 37 4.93 -7.34 -6.24
N GLY A 38 3.67 -7.18 -5.81
CA GLY A 38 3.17 -6.07 -5.01
C GLY A 38 3.77 -6.01 -3.60
N ALA A 39 3.27 -5.13 -2.73
CA ALA A 39 3.77 -4.92 -1.38
C ALA A 39 3.71 -6.19 -0.51
N GLY A 40 4.65 -6.29 0.44
CA GLY A 40 4.76 -7.42 1.36
C GLY A 40 5.89 -8.40 1.01
N PRO A 41 6.25 -9.29 1.94
CA PRO A 41 7.26 -10.32 1.74
C PRO A 41 6.78 -11.44 0.81
N GLY A 42 7.70 -12.17 0.20
CA GLY A 42 7.40 -13.25 -0.74
C GLY A 42 7.06 -12.72 -2.13
N GLY A 43 6.20 -13.40 -2.85
CA GLY A 43 5.70 -12.87 -4.10
C GLY A 43 5.41 -13.88 -5.21
N GLN A 44 6.28 -14.87 -5.47
CA GLN A 44 6.10 -15.77 -6.61
C GLN A 44 4.80 -16.58 -6.53
N ALA A 45 4.39 -17.01 -5.35
CA ALA A 45 3.18 -17.82 -5.20
C ALA A 45 1.92 -17.06 -5.66
N ALA A 46 1.80 -15.78 -5.33
CA ALA A 46 0.68 -14.93 -5.74
C ALA A 46 0.67 -14.66 -7.26
N LEU A 47 1.84 -14.62 -7.89
CA LEU A 47 1.97 -14.32 -9.33
C LEU A 47 1.94 -15.58 -10.22
N LEU A 48 2.07 -16.79 -9.67
CA LEU A 48 2.05 -18.03 -10.46
C LEU A 48 0.78 -18.21 -11.31
N PRO A 49 -0.44 -17.87 -10.86
CA PRO A 49 -1.63 -17.91 -11.71
C PRO A 49 -1.51 -17.01 -12.96
N ALA A 50 -1.03 -15.78 -12.79
CA ALA A 50 -0.78 -14.85 -13.87
C ALA A 50 0.31 -15.36 -14.82
N ALA A 51 1.45 -15.82 -14.30
CA ALA A 51 2.53 -16.39 -15.11
C ALA A 51 2.07 -17.59 -15.95
N ARG A 52 1.21 -18.45 -15.39
CA ARG A 52 0.59 -19.56 -16.14
C ARG A 52 -0.35 -19.05 -17.24
N ALA A 53 -1.08 -17.96 -17.01
CA ALA A 53 -1.91 -17.33 -18.03
C ALA A 53 -1.07 -16.80 -19.19
N TYR A 54 0.03 -16.12 -18.92
CA TYR A 54 1.00 -15.68 -19.92
C TYR A 54 1.61 -16.86 -20.70
N ALA A 55 2.01 -17.92 -20.01
CA ALA A 55 2.56 -19.11 -20.65
C ALA A 55 1.55 -19.79 -21.60
N ARG A 56 0.25 -19.82 -21.23
CA ARG A 56 -0.80 -20.33 -22.15
C ARG A 56 -0.95 -19.48 -23.41
N ARG A 57 -0.52 -18.21 -23.36
CA ARG A 57 -0.54 -17.26 -24.49
C ARG A 57 0.79 -17.19 -25.25
N GLY A 58 1.75 -18.06 -24.94
CA GLY A 58 3.02 -18.15 -25.67
C GLY A 58 4.18 -17.32 -25.11
N VAL A 59 4.00 -16.62 -24.00
CA VAL A 59 5.03 -15.78 -23.36
C VAL A 59 5.69 -16.56 -22.23
N VAL A 60 7.02 -16.50 -22.14
CA VAL A 60 7.77 -17.09 -20.99
C VAL A 60 7.77 -16.10 -19.84
N ALA A 61 7.32 -16.52 -18.65
CA ALA A 61 7.25 -15.66 -17.48
C ALA A 61 8.22 -16.14 -16.38
N LEU A 62 8.94 -15.20 -15.76
CA LEU A 62 9.68 -15.42 -14.53
C LEU A 62 8.92 -14.72 -13.39
N VAL A 63 8.55 -15.51 -12.38
CA VAL A 63 8.09 -14.99 -11.07
C VAL A 63 9.15 -15.32 -10.03
N TYR A 64 9.34 -14.45 -9.04
CA TYR A 64 10.36 -14.66 -8.00
C TYR A 64 9.92 -14.06 -6.67
N ASP A 65 10.52 -14.59 -5.58
CA ASP A 65 10.32 -14.01 -4.26
C ASP A 65 11.24 -12.80 -4.08
N LYS A 66 10.72 -11.75 -3.49
CA LYS A 66 11.53 -10.59 -3.12
C LYS A 66 12.68 -11.00 -2.20
N ARG A 67 13.73 -10.21 -2.25
CA ARG A 67 14.85 -10.36 -1.33
C ARG A 67 14.40 -10.29 0.13
N THR A 68 15.01 -11.05 1.00
CA THR A 68 14.78 -10.99 2.45
C THR A 68 15.80 -10.08 3.14
N VAL A 69 16.94 -9.80 2.48
CA VAL A 69 17.95 -8.86 2.96
C VAL A 69 17.70 -7.50 2.33
N GLY A 70 17.50 -6.47 3.16
CA GLY A 70 17.21 -5.11 2.69
C GLY A 70 15.77 -4.86 2.30
N TYR A 71 14.85 -5.82 2.53
CA TYR A 71 13.42 -5.65 2.34
C TYR A 71 12.62 -6.17 3.53
N SER A 72 11.75 -5.33 4.07
CA SER A 72 10.81 -5.68 5.13
C SER A 72 9.56 -4.78 5.06
N MET A 73 8.64 -4.95 5.99
CA MET A 73 7.48 -4.04 6.11
C MET A 73 7.88 -2.61 6.49
N THR A 74 9.06 -2.41 7.09
CA THR A 74 9.56 -1.10 7.55
C THR A 74 10.86 -0.67 6.88
N HIS A 75 11.35 -1.42 5.90
CA HIS A 75 12.56 -1.07 5.14
C HIS A 75 12.44 -1.54 3.70
N ARG A 76 12.64 -0.64 2.76
CA ARG A 76 12.57 -0.89 1.30
C ARG A 76 13.60 -0.01 0.60
N ASP A 77 14.04 -0.48 -0.56
CA ASP A 77 14.83 0.29 -1.53
C ASP A 77 14.39 -0.14 -2.92
N TYR A 78 13.67 0.75 -3.61
CA TYR A 78 13.16 0.47 -4.96
C TYR A 78 14.28 0.37 -6.00
N GLY A 79 15.42 1.02 -5.77
CA GLY A 79 16.60 0.86 -6.63
C GLY A 79 17.18 -0.55 -6.56
N GLN A 80 17.30 -1.12 -5.36
CA GLN A 80 17.72 -2.51 -5.18
C GLN A 80 16.74 -3.50 -5.82
N LEU A 81 15.43 -3.26 -5.65
CA LEU A 81 14.41 -4.12 -6.28
C LEU A 81 14.42 -4.00 -7.81
N ALA A 82 14.74 -2.83 -8.34
CA ALA A 82 14.91 -2.63 -9.78
C ALA A 82 16.13 -3.41 -10.33
N ALA A 83 17.25 -3.38 -9.61
CA ALA A 83 18.45 -4.15 -9.97
C ALA A 83 18.20 -5.67 -9.89
N ASP A 84 17.42 -6.14 -8.91
CA ASP A 84 16.97 -7.54 -8.84
C ASP A 84 16.12 -7.93 -10.05
N ALA A 85 15.23 -7.06 -10.49
CA ALA A 85 14.41 -7.29 -11.69
C ALA A 85 15.27 -7.39 -12.95
N LEU A 86 16.29 -6.53 -13.11
CA LEU A 86 17.22 -6.58 -14.23
C LEU A 86 18.06 -7.88 -14.21
N ALA A 87 18.43 -8.40 -13.03
CA ALA A 87 19.05 -9.72 -12.92
C ALA A 87 18.10 -10.85 -13.40
N GLY A 88 16.79 -10.71 -13.12
CA GLY A 88 15.76 -11.59 -13.69
C GLY A 88 15.64 -11.48 -15.21
N VAL A 89 15.75 -10.27 -15.76
CA VAL A 89 15.80 -10.04 -17.22
C VAL A 89 17.01 -10.75 -17.83
N ALA A 90 18.20 -10.59 -17.23
CA ALA A 90 19.43 -11.27 -17.68
C ALA A 90 19.28 -12.81 -17.66
N LEU A 91 18.64 -13.37 -16.61
CA LEU A 91 18.32 -14.80 -16.55
C LEU A 91 17.45 -15.25 -17.73
N LEU A 92 16.38 -14.54 -18.05
CA LEU A 92 15.49 -14.89 -19.16
C LEU A 92 16.20 -14.76 -20.50
N ARG A 93 16.99 -13.72 -20.71
CA ARG A 93 17.76 -13.49 -21.93
C ARG A 93 18.79 -14.56 -22.23
N ALA A 94 19.32 -15.23 -21.21
CA ALA A 94 20.27 -16.32 -21.36
C ALA A 94 19.61 -17.66 -21.76
N ARG A 95 18.29 -17.73 -21.84
CA ARG A 95 17.56 -18.96 -22.20
C ARG A 95 17.48 -19.11 -23.71
N THR A 96 17.60 -20.32 -24.18
CA THR A 96 17.51 -20.65 -25.64
C THR A 96 16.09 -20.58 -26.20
N ASP A 97 15.07 -20.69 -25.34
CA ASP A 97 13.64 -20.61 -25.70
C ASP A 97 13.06 -19.18 -25.61
N VAL A 98 13.90 -18.19 -25.24
CA VAL A 98 13.52 -16.77 -25.13
C VAL A 98 14.30 -15.93 -26.15
N ALA A 99 13.60 -15.03 -26.84
CA ALA A 99 14.22 -14.02 -27.70
C ALA A 99 14.91 -12.95 -26.83
N PRO A 100 16.24 -12.80 -26.88
CA PRO A 100 16.97 -11.96 -25.92
C PRO A 100 16.59 -10.49 -25.94
N HIS A 101 16.09 -9.98 -27.06
CA HIS A 101 15.67 -8.59 -27.24
C HIS A 101 14.16 -8.37 -27.01
N GLU A 102 13.43 -9.41 -26.61
CA GLU A 102 11.98 -9.39 -26.40
C GLU A 102 11.62 -9.69 -24.92
N VAL A 103 12.49 -9.32 -23.99
CA VAL A 103 12.24 -9.51 -22.55
C VAL A 103 11.82 -8.18 -21.94
N GLY A 104 10.62 -8.17 -21.35
CA GLY A 104 10.06 -7.01 -20.66
C GLY A 104 9.85 -7.24 -19.17
N LEU A 105 9.30 -6.22 -18.51
CA LEU A 105 8.92 -6.23 -17.10
C LEU A 105 7.39 -6.16 -16.98
N TRP A 106 6.89 -6.78 -15.91
CA TRP A 106 5.52 -6.65 -15.45
C TRP A 106 5.52 -6.36 -13.94
N GLY A 107 4.95 -5.24 -13.52
CA GLY A 107 4.97 -4.81 -12.12
C GLY A 107 3.58 -4.70 -11.53
N LEU A 108 3.31 -5.40 -10.42
CA LEU A 108 2.07 -5.30 -9.67
C LEU A 108 2.19 -4.26 -8.55
N SER A 109 1.29 -3.27 -8.51
CA SER A 109 1.19 -2.35 -7.38
C SER A 109 2.56 -1.74 -7.01
N GLU A 110 3.10 -1.98 -5.81
CA GLU A 110 4.48 -1.61 -5.42
C GLU A 110 5.53 -2.04 -6.46
N GLY A 111 5.34 -3.21 -7.09
CA GLY A 111 6.26 -3.71 -8.11
C GLY A 111 6.36 -2.83 -9.35
N ALA A 112 5.40 -1.93 -9.58
CA ALA A 112 5.44 -0.97 -10.68
C ALA A 112 6.51 0.12 -10.47
N TRP A 113 6.82 0.48 -9.22
CA TRP A 113 7.88 1.47 -8.92
C TRP A 113 9.28 0.95 -9.29
N PRO A 114 9.77 -0.21 -8.79
CA PRO A 114 11.05 -0.75 -9.24
C PRO A 114 11.03 -1.13 -10.72
N ALA A 115 9.89 -1.56 -11.28
CA ALA A 115 9.80 -1.85 -12.71
C ALA A 115 9.99 -0.61 -13.59
N SER A 116 9.43 0.54 -13.21
CA SER A 116 9.62 1.82 -13.91
C SER A 116 11.06 2.34 -13.78
N ILE A 117 11.70 2.16 -12.60
CA ILE A 117 13.12 2.48 -12.39
C ILE A 117 13.99 1.62 -13.32
N ALA A 118 13.77 0.31 -13.34
CA ALA A 118 14.52 -0.63 -14.17
C ALA A 118 14.33 -0.34 -15.67
N ALA A 119 13.09 -0.09 -16.11
CA ALA A 119 12.81 0.25 -17.50
C ALA A 119 13.39 1.61 -17.94
N GLY A 120 13.51 2.56 -17.00
CA GLY A 120 14.10 3.88 -17.22
C GLY A 120 15.62 3.95 -17.04
N SER A 121 16.30 2.87 -16.62
CA SER A 121 17.75 2.85 -16.39
C SER A 121 18.59 2.63 -17.65
N GLY A 122 17.98 2.17 -18.74
CA GLY A 122 18.65 1.96 -20.02
C GLY A 122 19.01 3.29 -20.69
N SER A 123 20.29 3.53 -20.92
CA SER A 123 20.77 4.65 -21.74
C SER A 123 20.47 4.37 -23.23
N GLY A 124 19.41 4.89 -23.73
CA GLY A 124 18.94 4.98 -25.11
C GLY A 124 19.67 4.19 -26.17
N GLY A 125 19.17 3.01 -26.56
CA GLY A 125 19.61 2.36 -27.78
C GLY A 125 19.73 0.84 -27.76
N SER A 126 20.09 0.21 -26.66
CA SER A 126 20.09 -1.25 -26.51
C SER A 126 19.53 -1.64 -25.15
N GLY A 127 18.37 -1.04 -24.81
CA GLY A 127 17.75 -1.17 -23.50
C GLY A 127 17.70 -2.62 -23.02
N GLU A 128 18.08 -2.83 -21.75
CA GLU A 128 17.99 -4.14 -21.13
C GLU A 128 16.54 -4.65 -21.08
N VAL A 129 15.55 -3.76 -21.17
CA VAL A 129 14.12 -4.04 -21.10
C VAL A 129 13.44 -3.66 -22.41
N ALA A 130 12.70 -4.60 -23.00
CA ALA A 130 12.02 -4.38 -24.30
C ALA A 130 10.67 -3.66 -24.16
N PHE A 131 9.98 -3.82 -23.04
CA PHE A 131 8.67 -3.22 -22.76
C PHE A 131 8.37 -3.23 -21.25
N LEU A 132 7.44 -2.39 -20.83
CA LEU A 132 6.96 -2.34 -19.46
C LEU A 132 5.44 -2.53 -19.43
N ILE A 133 4.96 -3.49 -18.63
CA ILE A 133 3.56 -3.66 -18.28
C ILE A 133 3.40 -3.43 -16.79
N THR A 134 2.33 -2.77 -16.34
CA THR A 134 2.02 -2.62 -14.93
C THR A 134 0.55 -2.86 -14.65
N ALA A 135 0.25 -3.48 -13.51
CA ALA A 135 -1.08 -3.67 -12.97
C ALA A 135 -1.22 -2.88 -11.66
N GLY A 136 -2.18 -1.96 -11.60
CA GLY A 136 -2.42 -1.12 -10.42
C GLY A 136 -1.25 -0.22 -10.06
N ALA A 137 -0.53 0.34 -11.06
CA ALA A 137 0.58 1.26 -10.82
C ALA A 137 0.12 2.53 -10.10
N VAL A 138 0.93 3.01 -9.14
CA VAL A 138 0.61 4.19 -8.35
C VAL A 138 1.46 5.37 -8.82
N GLY A 139 0.78 6.45 -9.24
CA GLY A 139 1.40 7.72 -9.62
C GLY A 139 1.60 8.69 -8.45
N LEU A 140 1.09 8.33 -7.26
CA LEU A 140 1.19 9.10 -6.02
C LEU A 140 2.39 8.61 -5.18
N THR A 141 2.78 9.39 -4.16
CA THR A 141 3.69 8.87 -3.14
C THR A 141 3.02 7.75 -2.34
N PRO A 142 3.79 6.75 -1.83
CA PRO A 142 3.22 5.61 -1.11
C PRO A 142 2.33 5.98 0.08
N ALA A 143 2.74 6.96 0.88
CA ALA A 143 1.95 7.38 2.04
C ALA A 143 0.64 8.09 1.64
N ARG A 144 0.67 8.91 0.57
CA ARG A 144 -0.53 9.57 0.04
C ARG A 144 -1.52 8.56 -0.54
N GLN A 145 -1.03 7.58 -1.29
CA GLN A 145 -1.84 6.49 -1.82
C GLN A 145 -2.50 5.67 -0.71
N GLN A 146 -1.74 5.28 0.32
CA GLN A 146 -2.28 4.49 1.43
C GLN A 146 -3.34 5.26 2.23
N ALA A 147 -3.13 6.56 2.45
CA ALA A 147 -4.11 7.43 3.11
C ALA A 147 -5.42 7.52 2.28
N TRP A 148 -5.31 7.61 0.96
CA TRP A 148 -6.47 7.59 0.06
C TRP A 148 -7.21 6.24 0.16
N ALA A 149 -6.49 5.12 0.09
CA ALA A 149 -7.08 3.79 0.17
C ALA A 149 -7.83 3.57 1.51
N TYR A 150 -7.27 4.00 2.65
CA TYR A 150 -8.00 3.95 3.92
C TYR A 150 -9.33 4.72 3.84
N GLY A 151 -9.34 5.87 3.19
CA GLY A 151 -10.56 6.65 3.00
C GLY A 151 -11.61 5.93 2.16
N GLU A 152 -11.20 5.22 1.09
CA GLU A 152 -12.09 4.41 0.25
C GLU A 152 -12.70 3.25 1.06
N PHE A 153 -11.88 2.44 1.74
CA PHE A 153 -12.36 1.29 2.52
C PHE A 153 -13.25 1.71 3.68
N LEU A 154 -12.91 2.78 4.41
CA LEU A 154 -13.77 3.32 5.47
C LEU A 154 -15.09 3.86 4.92
N GLY A 155 -15.03 4.55 3.77
CA GLY A 155 -16.23 5.06 3.09
C GLY A 155 -17.17 3.94 2.64
N HIS A 156 -16.65 2.86 2.08
CA HIS A 156 -17.41 1.67 1.71
C HIS A 156 -18.16 1.07 2.91
N HIS A 157 -17.52 1.01 4.06
CA HIS A 157 -18.15 0.59 5.31
C HIS A 157 -19.06 1.65 5.95
N HIS A 158 -19.38 2.75 5.24
CA HIS A 158 -20.20 3.85 5.74
C HIS A 158 -19.65 4.51 7.02
N VAL A 159 -18.33 4.48 7.20
CA VAL A 159 -17.67 5.19 8.30
C VAL A 159 -17.62 6.68 7.98
N SER A 160 -18.05 7.48 8.92
CA SER A 160 -17.96 8.94 8.89
C SER A 160 -17.35 9.46 10.18
N GLY A 161 -16.87 10.71 10.14
CA GLY A 161 -16.31 11.36 11.32
C GLY A 161 -14.86 11.01 11.61
N SER A 162 -14.52 11.09 12.88
CA SER A 162 -13.14 11.21 13.37
C SER A 162 -12.23 10.02 13.10
N LEU A 163 -12.75 8.80 12.94
CA LEU A 163 -11.90 7.64 12.64
C LEU A 163 -11.21 7.77 11.28
N THR A 164 -11.91 8.33 10.27
CA THR A 164 -11.32 8.53 8.95
C THR A 164 -10.12 9.46 9.04
N ASP A 165 -10.24 10.58 9.73
CA ASP A 165 -9.13 11.53 9.91
C ASP A 165 -8.03 10.94 10.81
N ALA A 166 -8.42 10.22 11.88
CA ALA A 166 -7.47 9.57 12.79
C ALA A 166 -6.61 8.51 12.09
N LEU A 167 -7.17 7.75 11.14
CA LEU A 167 -6.45 6.71 10.41
C LEU A 167 -5.75 7.26 9.16
N ALA A 168 -6.52 7.87 8.24
CA ALA A 168 -6.01 8.28 6.93
C ALA A 168 -5.07 9.49 7.01
N THR A 169 -5.26 10.40 7.96
CA THR A 169 -4.44 11.62 8.10
C THR A 169 -3.48 11.50 9.27
N THR A 170 -4.00 11.49 10.51
CA THR A 170 -3.16 11.57 11.73
C THR A 170 -2.28 10.33 11.87
N GLY A 171 -2.85 9.13 11.77
CA GLY A 171 -2.12 7.86 11.89
C GLY A 171 -1.08 7.68 10.79
N SER A 172 -1.43 7.98 9.53
CA SER A 172 -0.50 7.91 8.41
C SER A 172 0.68 8.86 8.60
N ARG A 173 0.45 10.12 9.01
CA ARG A 173 1.51 11.08 9.31
C ARG A 173 2.42 10.63 10.46
N GLN A 174 1.84 10.03 11.50
CA GLN A 174 2.58 9.48 12.63
C GLN A 174 3.45 8.29 12.22
N LEU A 175 2.96 7.38 11.37
CA LEU A 175 3.75 6.26 10.84
C LEU A 175 4.93 6.76 9.99
N VAL A 176 4.70 7.76 9.13
CA VAL A 176 5.77 8.41 8.35
C VAL A 176 6.79 9.07 9.27
N GLY A 177 6.36 9.90 10.21
CA GLY A 177 7.23 10.61 11.14
C GLY A 177 8.00 9.71 12.10
N ALA A 178 7.50 8.51 12.39
CA ALA A 178 8.19 7.49 13.18
C ALA A 178 9.15 6.62 12.34
N GLY A 179 9.25 6.82 11.03
CA GLY A 179 10.05 5.98 10.14
C GLY A 179 9.52 4.55 9.98
N LEU A 180 8.24 4.32 10.30
CA LEU A 180 7.59 3.01 10.19
C LEU A 180 6.92 2.78 8.84
N PHE A 181 6.86 3.80 7.99
CA PHE A 181 6.37 3.72 6.63
C PHE A 181 7.55 3.94 5.67
N PRO A 182 8.16 2.88 5.13
CA PRO A 182 9.33 3.01 4.27
C PRO A 182 8.95 3.63 2.93
N GLU A 183 9.86 4.43 2.37
CA GLU A 183 9.67 5.10 1.08
C GLU A 183 8.40 5.96 1.01
N ALA A 184 7.91 6.46 2.17
CA ALA A 184 6.65 7.18 2.31
C ALA A 184 6.47 8.32 1.30
N ASP A 185 7.55 9.06 1.06
CA ASP A 185 7.60 10.25 0.21
C ASP A 185 8.25 9.99 -1.16
N TYR A 186 8.45 8.71 -1.55
CA TYR A 186 9.00 8.38 -2.87
C TYR A 186 8.12 9.00 -3.97
N ASP A 187 8.73 9.85 -4.80
CA ASP A 187 8.08 10.42 -5.97
C ASP A 187 8.35 9.53 -7.20
N PRO A 188 7.32 8.87 -7.77
CA PRO A 188 7.49 8.01 -8.94
C PRO A 188 7.67 8.78 -10.25
N VAL A 189 7.29 10.05 -10.32
CA VAL A 189 7.29 10.85 -11.55
C VAL A 189 8.64 10.88 -12.25
N PRO A 190 9.79 11.11 -11.57
CA PRO A 190 11.10 11.10 -12.22
C PRO A 190 11.48 9.76 -12.87
N ALA A 191 11.04 8.63 -12.30
CA ALA A 191 11.27 7.31 -12.87
C ALA A 191 10.45 7.13 -14.15
N TRP A 192 9.15 7.43 -14.13
CA TRP A 192 8.27 7.34 -15.28
C TRP A 192 8.71 8.23 -16.45
N ARG A 193 9.22 9.44 -16.18
CA ARG A 193 9.75 10.34 -17.22
C ARG A 193 10.96 9.77 -17.99
N ARG A 194 11.66 8.80 -17.43
CA ARG A 194 12.82 8.13 -18.06
C ARG A 194 12.45 6.86 -18.82
N VAL A 195 11.19 6.42 -18.78
CA VAL A 195 10.75 5.22 -19.49
C VAL A 195 10.48 5.56 -20.94
N HIS A 196 11.35 5.09 -21.84
CA HIS A 196 11.24 5.30 -23.29
C HIS A 196 10.80 4.05 -24.06
N VAL A 197 10.80 2.89 -23.40
CA VAL A 197 10.25 1.66 -23.99
C VAL A 197 8.72 1.71 -24.06
N PRO A 198 8.07 0.92 -24.94
CA PRO A 198 6.61 0.84 -24.95
C PRO A 198 6.04 0.46 -23.57
N VAL A 199 4.97 1.13 -23.14
CA VAL A 199 4.31 0.95 -21.86
C VAL A 199 2.86 0.53 -22.03
N LEU A 200 2.43 -0.48 -21.26
CA LEU A 200 1.03 -0.80 -21.01
C LEU A 200 0.79 -0.68 -19.50
N ALA A 201 0.15 0.38 -19.06
CA ALA A 201 -0.23 0.57 -17.66
C ALA A 201 -1.71 0.27 -17.49
N GLU A 202 -2.03 -0.73 -16.67
CA GLU A 202 -3.38 -1.22 -16.48
C GLU A 202 -3.86 -1.02 -15.05
N TRP A 203 -5.13 -0.72 -14.90
CA TRP A 203 -5.85 -0.66 -13.62
C TRP A 203 -7.16 -1.41 -13.76
N GLY A 204 -7.60 -2.05 -12.70
CA GLY A 204 -9.00 -2.42 -12.60
C GLY A 204 -9.85 -1.15 -12.64
N ALA A 205 -10.97 -1.17 -13.36
CA ALA A 205 -11.93 -0.07 -13.30
C ALA A 205 -12.44 0.14 -11.88
N LEU A 206 -12.50 -0.94 -11.08
CA LEU A 206 -12.90 -0.98 -9.68
C LEU A 206 -11.70 -0.99 -8.71
N ASP A 207 -10.55 -0.43 -9.11
CA ASP A 207 -9.37 -0.35 -8.24
C ASP A 207 -9.61 0.66 -7.10
N ARG A 208 -9.62 0.17 -5.85
CA ARG A 208 -9.82 0.96 -4.63
C ARG A 208 -8.53 1.17 -3.82
N GLU A 209 -7.38 0.83 -4.41
CA GLU A 209 -6.08 0.90 -3.73
C GLU A 209 -5.10 1.88 -4.40
N ALA A 210 -5.09 2.00 -5.73
CA ALA A 210 -4.08 2.76 -6.47
C ALA A 210 -4.51 4.17 -6.89
N ALA A 211 -5.68 4.67 -6.50
CA ALA A 211 -6.26 5.91 -7.02
C ALA A 211 -6.18 5.98 -8.57
N PRO A 212 -6.87 5.09 -9.30
CA PRO A 212 -6.58 4.78 -10.70
C PRO A 212 -6.66 6.00 -11.62
N GLN A 213 -7.64 6.90 -11.43
CA GLN A 213 -7.77 8.10 -12.27
C GLN A 213 -6.61 9.09 -12.06
N GLU A 214 -6.23 9.33 -10.79
CA GLU A 214 -5.10 10.22 -10.49
C GLU A 214 -3.78 9.60 -10.94
N SER A 215 -3.59 8.30 -10.68
CA SER A 215 -2.38 7.57 -11.05
C SER A 215 -2.19 7.54 -12.57
N ALA A 216 -3.22 7.22 -13.34
CA ALA A 216 -3.17 7.21 -14.79
C ALA A 216 -2.83 8.61 -15.35
N ARG A 217 -3.46 9.66 -14.83
CA ARG A 217 -3.18 11.04 -15.26
C ARG A 217 -1.73 11.46 -14.96
N ILE A 218 -1.22 11.12 -13.77
CA ILE A 218 0.15 11.48 -13.34
C ILE A 218 1.18 10.70 -14.16
N ILE A 219 0.99 9.39 -14.31
CA ILE A 219 1.89 8.51 -15.07
C ILE A 219 1.88 8.88 -16.55
N GLY A 220 0.71 9.09 -17.15
CA GLY A 220 0.60 9.51 -18.54
C GLY A 220 1.31 10.83 -18.79
N ALA A 221 1.06 11.85 -17.95
CA ALA A 221 1.75 13.15 -18.06
C ALA A 221 3.28 13.02 -17.87
N ALA A 222 3.76 12.10 -17.03
CA ALA A 222 5.19 11.85 -16.86
C ALA A 222 5.82 11.20 -18.10
N LEU A 223 5.14 10.21 -18.70
CA LEU A 223 5.56 9.55 -19.95
C LEU A 223 5.59 10.54 -21.12
N ASP A 224 4.53 11.36 -21.26
CA ASP A 224 4.48 12.42 -22.27
C ASP A 224 5.62 13.42 -22.13
N ALA A 225 5.87 13.90 -20.90
CA ALA A 225 6.97 14.81 -20.58
C ALA A 225 8.35 14.18 -20.81
N GLY A 226 8.45 12.85 -20.76
CA GLY A 226 9.61 12.06 -21.14
C GLY A 226 9.75 11.81 -22.65
N GLY A 227 8.76 12.22 -23.46
CA GLY A 227 8.74 11.98 -24.91
C GLY A 227 8.35 10.56 -25.32
N ASN A 228 7.73 9.77 -24.42
CA ASN A 228 7.25 8.43 -24.76
C ASN A 228 5.95 8.53 -25.56
N THR A 229 5.98 8.09 -26.82
CA THR A 229 4.83 8.11 -27.76
C THR A 229 4.13 6.76 -27.88
N HIS A 230 4.53 5.76 -27.09
CA HIS A 230 4.02 4.39 -27.10
C HIS A 230 3.60 3.94 -25.71
N HIS A 231 2.63 4.65 -25.10
CA HIS A 231 2.08 4.25 -23.81
C HIS A 231 0.56 4.10 -23.86
N VAL A 232 0.07 2.94 -23.47
CA VAL A 232 -1.35 2.65 -23.37
C VAL A 232 -1.74 2.65 -21.89
N LEU A 233 -2.69 3.50 -21.51
CA LEU A 233 -3.28 3.55 -20.18
C LEU A 233 -4.64 2.84 -20.26
N ARG A 234 -4.78 1.67 -19.63
CA ARG A 234 -5.96 0.83 -19.79
C ARG A 234 -6.69 0.62 -18.46
N PHE A 235 -8.01 0.84 -18.48
CA PHE A 235 -8.92 0.49 -17.40
C PHE A 235 -9.68 -0.79 -17.78
N VAL A 236 -9.47 -1.84 -16.99
CA VAL A 236 -10.06 -3.15 -17.22
C VAL A 236 -11.39 -3.23 -16.46
N PRO A 237 -12.53 -3.46 -17.14
CA PRO A 237 -13.82 -3.52 -16.46
C PRO A 237 -13.93 -4.72 -15.52
N ASP A 238 -14.79 -4.60 -14.52
CA ASP A 238 -15.22 -5.67 -13.60
C ASP A 238 -14.09 -6.35 -12.80
N VAL A 239 -12.94 -5.68 -12.67
CA VAL A 239 -11.80 -6.18 -11.88
C VAL A 239 -11.28 -5.10 -10.92
N ARG A 240 -10.70 -5.59 -9.83
CA ARG A 240 -10.11 -4.79 -8.76
C ARG A 240 -8.61 -4.53 -8.96
N HIS A 241 -7.94 -4.00 -7.94
CA HIS A 241 -6.55 -3.54 -7.94
C HIS A 241 -5.55 -4.49 -8.60
N ASN A 242 -5.61 -5.79 -8.33
CA ASN A 242 -4.67 -6.79 -8.88
C ASN A 242 -5.14 -7.38 -10.22
N LEU A 243 -6.09 -6.75 -10.91
CA LEU A 243 -6.80 -7.29 -12.08
C LEU A 243 -7.50 -8.61 -11.78
N ASN A 244 -7.81 -8.89 -10.52
CA ASN A 244 -8.63 -10.01 -10.09
C ASN A 244 -10.11 -9.64 -10.15
N LEU A 245 -10.96 -10.64 -10.31
CA LEU A 245 -12.42 -10.49 -10.20
C LEU A 245 -12.84 -9.94 -8.84
N THR A 246 -14.01 -9.34 -8.77
CA THR A 246 -14.60 -8.80 -7.56
C THR A 246 -16.11 -9.02 -7.55
N ASP A 247 -16.67 -9.30 -6.38
CA ASP A 247 -18.12 -9.40 -6.14
C ASP A 247 -18.63 -8.23 -5.28
N ASP A 248 -17.74 -7.30 -4.86
CA ASP A 248 -18.07 -6.17 -3.99
C ASP A 248 -17.31 -4.90 -4.44
N ASP A 249 -17.56 -4.46 -5.65
CA ASP A 249 -17.08 -3.19 -6.23
C ASP A 249 -15.58 -2.90 -6.00
N GLY A 250 -14.75 -3.95 -5.90
CA GLY A 250 -13.30 -3.84 -5.71
C GLY A 250 -12.83 -3.89 -4.26
N PHE A 251 -13.73 -4.00 -3.29
CA PHE A 251 -13.40 -4.00 -1.86
C PHE A 251 -13.15 -5.39 -1.28
N ASP A 252 -13.59 -6.44 -1.94
CA ASP A 252 -13.29 -7.82 -1.56
C ASP A 252 -11.86 -8.26 -1.90
N ARG A 253 -11.51 -9.49 -1.53
CA ARG A 253 -10.17 -10.08 -1.71
C ARG A 253 -10.24 -11.43 -2.44
N ILE A 254 -11.06 -11.52 -3.49
CA ILE A 254 -11.18 -12.73 -4.30
C ILE A 254 -9.90 -12.93 -5.14
N ASP A 255 -9.27 -14.11 -5.03
CA ASP A 255 -8.07 -14.47 -5.80
C ASP A 255 -8.45 -15.27 -7.06
N ALA A 256 -9.28 -14.67 -7.91
CA ALA A 256 -9.70 -15.24 -9.18
C ALA A 256 -9.35 -14.31 -10.34
N LEU A 257 -8.66 -14.84 -11.34
CA LEU A 257 -8.36 -14.12 -12.57
C LEU A 257 -9.50 -14.25 -13.58
N PRO A 258 -9.79 -13.21 -14.39
CA PRO A 258 -10.68 -13.34 -15.54
C PRO A 258 -10.25 -14.47 -16.48
N ALA A 259 -11.21 -15.10 -17.15
CA ALA A 259 -10.94 -16.23 -18.04
C ALA A 259 -9.99 -15.87 -19.21
N ASP A 260 -10.04 -14.64 -19.68
CA ASP A 260 -9.22 -14.08 -20.76
C ASP A 260 -7.99 -13.32 -20.24
N TYR A 261 -7.67 -13.42 -18.94
CA TYR A 261 -6.50 -12.81 -18.35
C TYR A 261 -5.23 -13.06 -19.19
N ALA A 262 -4.41 -12.05 -19.34
CA ALA A 262 -3.23 -12.01 -20.21
C ALA A 262 -3.52 -12.08 -21.74
N ALA A 263 -4.77 -12.07 -22.17
CA ALA A 263 -5.06 -12.10 -23.61
C ALA A 263 -4.67 -10.77 -24.30
N TYR A 264 -5.05 -9.66 -23.69
CA TYR A 264 -4.73 -8.32 -24.20
C TYR A 264 -3.23 -8.04 -24.13
N GLU A 265 -2.61 -8.30 -22.97
CA GLU A 265 -1.18 -8.10 -22.74
C GLU A 265 -0.34 -8.94 -23.69
N ALA A 266 -0.67 -10.21 -23.91
CA ALA A 266 0.04 -11.08 -24.85
C ALA A 266 -0.09 -10.58 -26.30
N ALA A 267 -1.27 -10.12 -26.70
CA ALA A 267 -1.48 -9.52 -28.04
C ALA A 267 -0.67 -8.23 -28.18
N TRP A 268 -0.64 -7.38 -27.13
CA TRP A 268 0.12 -6.15 -27.07
C TRP A 268 1.64 -6.43 -27.12
N ILE A 269 2.16 -7.39 -26.33
CA ILE A 269 3.55 -7.86 -26.41
C ILE A 269 3.89 -8.28 -27.84
N GLY A 270 3.02 -9.07 -28.46
CA GLY A 270 3.21 -9.52 -29.84
C GLY A 270 3.22 -8.35 -30.86
N ALA A 271 2.50 -7.26 -30.62
CA ALA A 271 2.60 -6.07 -31.45
C ALA A 271 3.93 -5.34 -31.24
N VAL A 272 4.34 -5.15 -30.00
CA VAL A 272 5.62 -4.51 -29.65
C VAL A 272 6.81 -5.25 -30.25
N THR A 273 6.86 -6.58 -30.08
CA THR A 273 8.00 -7.41 -30.53
C THR A 273 8.09 -7.50 -32.08
N ARG A 274 6.97 -7.25 -32.78
CA ARG A 274 6.99 -7.10 -34.26
C ARG A 274 7.32 -5.68 -34.72
N GLY A 275 7.68 -4.75 -33.84
CA GLY A 275 7.96 -3.35 -34.19
C GLY A 275 6.71 -2.52 -34.48
N ALA A 276 5.53 -2.99 -34.10
CA ALA A 276 4.23 -2.32 -34.28
C ALA A 276 3.64 -1.91 -32.90
N ALA A 277 4.47 -1.31 -32.04
CA ALA A 277 4.02 -0.81 -30.74
C ALA A 277 2.83 0.16 -30.92
N PRO A 278 1.73 -0.03 -30.18
CA PRO A 278 0.60 0.90 -30.26
C PRO A 278 1.01 2.33 -29.90
N ALA A 279 0.42 3.30 -30.58
CA ALA A 279 0.56 4.72 -30.18
C ALA A 279 -0.10 4.98 -28.84
N SER A 280 0.30 6.07 -28.19
CA SER A 280 -0.25 6.47 -26.90
C SER A 280 -1.76 6.64 -26.95
N ALA A 281 -2.44 6.01 -26.00
CA ALA A 281 -3.90 6.01 -25.93
C ALA A 281 -4.39 5.73 -24.50
N VAL A 282 -5.62 6.15 -24.22
CA VAL A 282 -6.39 5.73 -23.04
C VAL A 282 -7.48 4.76 -23.50
N VAL A 283 -7.57 3.58 -22.89
CA VAL A 283 -8.49 2.50 -23.25
C VAL A 283 -9.35 2.13 -22.05
N GLY A 284 -10.65 2.08 -22.26
CA GLY A 284 -11.62 1.83 -21.18
C GLY A 284 -11.91 3.08 -20.37
N THR A 285 -12.75 2.93 -19.36
CA THR A 285 -13.17 4.02 -18.47
C THR A 285 -12.99 3.54 -17.02
N PRO A 286 -12.32 4.29 -16.15
CA PRO A 286 -12.30 3.99 -14.73
C PRO A 286 -13.70 4.19 -14.14
N ASP A 287 -14.01 3.45 -13.08
CA ASP A 287 -15.12 3.82 -12.24
C ASP A 287 -14.92 5.21 -11.63
N ARG A 288 -16.01 5.85 -11.25
CA ARG A 288 -15.92 7.19 -10.69
C ARG A 288 -15.11 7.19 -9.39
N GLN A 289 -14.06 8.00 -9.36
CA GLN A 289 -13.27 8.23 -8.16
C GLN A 289 -13.88 9.42 -7.40
N ASP A 290 -14.66 9.12 -6.35
CA ASP A 290 -15.38 10.14 -5.58
C ASP A 290 -14.48 10.90 -4.61
N ARG A 291 -13.35 10.32 -4.22
CA ARG A 291 -12.37 10.92 -3.31
C ARG A 291 -11.08 11.26 -4.04
N THR A 292 -10.67 12.52 -3.97
CA THR A 292 -9.33 12.92 -4.39
C THR A 292 -8.33 12.68 -3.26
N SER A 293 -7.11 12.28 -3.62
CA SER A 293 -6.03 12.12 -2.65
C SER A 293 -5.46 13.48 -2.22
N ALA A 294 -5.07 13.60 -0.96
CA ALA A 294 -4.43 14.79 -0.42
C ALA A 294 -2.98 14.49 0.00
N PRO A 295 -2.03 15.41 -0.24
CA PRO A 295 -0.68 15.30 0.31
C PRO A 295 -0.72 15.24 1.83
N LEU A 296 0.11 14.38 2.44
CA LEU A 296 0.30 14.38 3.88
C LEU A 296 1.21 15.55 4.28
N THR A 297 0.72 16.42 5.17
CA THR A 297 1.51 17.53 5.68
C THR A 297 2.57 17.04 6.69
N PRO A 298 3.76 17.66 6.76
CA PRO A 298 4.75 17.32 7.78
C PRO A 298 4.20 17.47 9.21
N LEU A 299 4.77 16.69 10.14
CA LEU A 299 4.39 16.79 11.55
C LEU A 299 4.81 18.15 12.14
N ALA A 300 3.90 18.78 12.90
CA ALA A 300 4.25 19.90 13.74
C ALA A 300 5.13 19.44 14.92
N TRP A 301 5.81 20.36 15.60
CA TRP A 301 6.72 20.02 16.68
C TRP A 301 6.08 19.22 17.83
N TYR A 302 4.81 19.49 18.15
CA TYR A 302 4.05 18.79 19.19
C TYR A 302 3.52 17.42 18.73
N GLU A 303 3.57 17.11 17.44
CA GLU A 303 3.18 15.84 16.84
C GLU A 303 4.36 14.85 16.73
N THR A 304 5.58 15.31 16.96
CA THR A 304 6.78 14.49 16.82
C THR A 304 6.79 13.28 17.76
N GLY A 305 7.41 12.17 17.34
CA GLY A 305 7.38 10.91 18.06
C GLY A 305 7.88 11.02 19.51
N TRP A 306 8.88 11.87 19.79
CA TRP A 306 9.36 12.07 21.18
C TRP A 306 8.33 12.78 22.07
N VAL A 307 7.59 13.79 21.53
CA VAL A 307 6.50 14.46 22.27
C VAL A 307 5.36 13.49 22.51
N GLN A 308 4.94 12.75 21.50
CA GLN A 308 3.88 11.74 21.62
C GLN A 308 4.27 10.65 22.62
N SER A 309 5.53 10.20 22.64
CA SER A 309 6.05 9.24 23.62
C SER A 309 6.06 9.80 25.04
N ALA A 310 6.46 11.06 25.21
CA ALA A 310 6.43 11.72 26.52
C ALA A 310 5.00 11.87 27.05
N VAL A 311 4.06 12.29 26.21
CA VAL A 311 2.63 12.39 26.53
C VAL A 311 2.07 11.02 26.90
N LEU A 312 2.33 10.00 26.10
CA LEU A 312 1.88 8.62 26.36
C LEU A 312 2.41 8.10 27.70
N THR A 313 3.70 8.31 27.99
CA THR A 313 4.33 7.92 29.26
C THR A 313 3.66 8.62 30.45
N LEU A 314 3.39 9.92 30.34
CA LEU A 314 2.71 10.69 31.37
C LEU A 314 1.29 10.18 31.61
N LEU A 315 0.54 9.91 30.54
CA LEU A 315 -0.83 9.39 30.63
C LEU A 315 -0.86 7.98 31.26
N VAL A 316 0.02 7.08 30.82
CA VAL A 316 0.13 5.73 31.39
C VAL A 316 0.55 5.78 32.86
N ALA A 317 1.52 6.61 33.21
CA ALA A 317 1.96 6.78 34.59
C ALA A 317 0.86 7.38 35.48
N GLY A 318 0.13 8.40 35.00
CA GLY A 318 -0.95 9.05 35.75
C GLY A 318 -2.16 8.15 35.96
N PHE A 319 -2.68 7.56 34.92
CA PHE A 319 -3.81 6.62 35.01
C PHE A 319 -3.41 5.31 35.67
N GLY A 320 -2.32 4.67 35.25
CA GLY A 320 -1.83 3.41 35.81
C GLY A 320 -1.42 3.55 37.28
N GLY A 321 -0.71 4.62 37.63
CA GLY A 321 -0.37 4.92 39.01
C GLY A 321 -1.59 5.14 39.92
N THR A 322 -2.69 5.69 39.38
CA THR A 322 -3.97 5.82 40.09
C THR A 322 -4.60 4.44 40.32
N LEU A 323 -4.61 3.58 39.31
CA LEU A 323 -5.13 2.21 39.44
C LEU A 323 -4.33 1.38 40.44
N LEU A 324 -3.01 1.47 40.47
CA LEU A 324 -2.13 0.76 41.40
C LEU A 324 -2.34 1.20 42.86
N ARG A 325 -2.65 2.49 43.08
CA ARG A 325 -3.00 2.98 44.45
C ARG A 325 -4.35 2.47 44.93
N GLY A 326 -5.20 1.99 44.03
CA GLY A 326 -6.46 1.32 44.28
C GLY A 326 -7.61 2.25 44.70
N GLY A 327 -8.81 1.81 44.45
CA GLY A 327 -10.05 2.57 44.72
C GLY A 327 -10.33 2.76 46.21
N ARG A 328 -9.70 1.98 47.10
CA ARG A 328 -9.85 2.13 48.57
C ARG A 328 -9.23 3.44 49.08
N ARG A 329 -8.13 3.90 48.48
CA ARG A 329 -7.44 5.15 48.87
C ARG A 329 -8.00 6.39 48.18
N LEU A 330 -8.28 6.31 46.85
CA LEU A 330 -8.68 7.45 46.04
C LEU A 330 -10.19 7.54 45.79
N GLY A 331 -10.94 6.48 46.11
CA GLY A 331 -12.37 6.38 45.88
C GLY A 331 -12.73 5.77 44.52
N ARG A 332 -13.97 5.28 44.41
CA ARG A 332 -14.47 4.58 43.20
C ARG A 332 -14.50 5.48 41.96
N ALA A 333 -14.80 6.77 42.11
CA ALA A 333 -14.82 7.70 41.00
C ALA A 333 -13.43 7.85 40.35
N ALA A 334 -12.38 8.11 41.16
CA ALA A 334 -11.03 8.22 40.64
C ALA A 334 -10.53 6.92 39.98
N PHE A 335 -10.85 5.76 40.56
CA PHE A 335 -10.52 4.46 39.99
C PHE A 335 -11.18 4.25 38.59
N ARG A 336 -12.50 4.53 38.51
CA ARG A 336 -13.25 4.42 37.24
C ARG A 336 -12.74 5.39 36.16
N THR A 337 -12.43 6.63 36.55
CA THR A 337 -11.84 7.64 35.65
C THR A 337 -10.49 7.17 35.08
N ALA A 338 -9.62 6.68 35.95
CA ALA A 338 -8.31 6.17 35.52
C ALA A 338 -8.43 4.93 34.61
N ALA A 339 -9.35 4.00 34.94
CA ALA A 339 -9.61 2.82 34.14
C ALA A 339 -10.17 3.19 32.75
N ALA A 340 -11.13 4.11 32.69
CA ALA A 340 -11.69 4.59 31.42
C ALA A 340 -10.64 5.33 30.58
N GLY A 341 -9.82 6.20 31.17
CA GLY A 341 -8.75 6.91 30.47
C GLY A 341 -7.68 5.98 29.91
N LEU A 342 -7.21 5.02 30.72
CA LEU A 342 -6.21 4.06 30.27
C LEU A 342 -6.76 3.10 29.18
N ALA A 343 -8.01 2.64 29.33
CA ALA A 343 -8.64 1.78 28.36
C ALA A 343 -8.89 2.53 27.02
N ALA A 344 -9.34 3.79 27.07
CA ALA A 344 -9.50 4.63 25.88
C ALA A 344 -8.16 4.87 25.17
N LEU A 345 -7.10 5.19 25.94
CA LEU A 345 -5.74 5.44 25.43
C LEU A 345 -5.17 4.22 24.71
N LEU A 346 -5.04 3.10 25.41
CA LEU A 346 -4.43 1.89 24.86
C LEU A 346 -5.31 1.22 23.80
N GLY A 347 -6.63 1.26 24.03
CA GLY A 347 -7.61 0.73 23.10
C GLY A 347 -7.61 1.49 21.76
N ALA A 348 -7.49 2.83 21.77
CA ALA A 348 -7.43 3.63 20.55
C ALA A 348 -6.18 3.31 19.73
N LEU A 349 -4.99 3.29 20.37
CA LEU A 349 -3.76 2.94 19.68
C LEU A 349 -3.80 1.51 19.13
N GLY A 350 -4.30 0.56 19.92
CA GLY A 350 -4.45 -0.84 19.49
C GLY A 350 -5.45 -0.99 18.34
N TYR A 351 -6.57 -0.27 18.36
CA TYR A 351 -7.57 -0.33 17.32
C TYR A 351 -7.09 0.34 16.02
N LEU A 352 -6.42 1.49 16.10
CA LEU A 352 -5.81 2.13 14.93
C LEU A 352 -4.73 1.22 14.31
N LEU A 353 -3.88 0.60 15.12
CA LEU A 353 -2.90 -0.39 14.63
C LEU A 353 -3.58 -1.58 13.96
N PHE A 354 -4.67 -2.09 14.53
CA PHE A 354 -5.47 -3.15 13.93
C PHE A 354 -6.04 -2.71 12.57
N CYS A 355 -6.57 -1.50 12.46
CA CYS A 355 -7.03 -0.95 11.17
C CYS A 355 -5.88 -0.83 10.15
N VAL A 356 -4.68 -0.42 10.59
CA VAL A 356 -3.49 -0.38 9.71
C VAL A 356 -3.13 -1.78 9.20
N VAL A 357 -3.02 -2.77 10.10
CA VAL A 357 -2.63 -4.14 9.74
C VAL A 357 -3.66 -4.81 8.83
N THR A 358 -4.94 -4.52 9.02
CA THR A 358 -6.02 -5.06 8.19
C THR A 358 -6.35 -4.19 6.97
N ALA A 359 -5.57 -3.12 6.72
CA ALA A 359 -5.84 -2.14 5.66
C ALA A 359 -7.28 -1.60 5.69
N ALA A 360 -7.85 -1.42 6.90
CA ALA A 360 -9.23 -1.01 7.17
C ALA A 360 -10.32 -1.95 6.62
N ASN A 361 -9.99 -3.21 6.26
CA ASN A 361 -10.97 -4.18 5.79
C ASN A 361 -11.79 -4.82 6.93
N ALA A 362 -11.28 -4.82 8.17
CA ALA A 362 -11.89 -5.48 9.32
C ALA A 362 -12.11 -4.49 10.46
N ILE A 363 -13.11 -3.64 10.35
CA ILE A 363 -13.38 -2.57 11.32
C ILE A 363 -14.47 -2.91 12.34
N GLY A 364 -15.18 -4.02 12.15
CA GLY A 364 -16.34 -4.41 12.94
C GLY A 364 -17.64 -3.71 12.52
N PRO A 365 -18.77 -4.03 13.18
CA PRO A 365 -20.08 -3.45 12.85
C PRO A 365 -20.10 -1.93 13.00
N VAL A 366 -20.73 -1.23 12.07
CA VAL A 366 -20.86 0.24 12.07
C VAL A 366 -22.23 0.66 12.56
N VAL A 367 -22.26 1.59 13.50
CA VAL A 367 -23.48 2.20 14.07
C VAL A 367 -23.31 3.71 14.08
N LEU A 368 -24.27 4.43 13.53
CA LEU A 368 -24.22 5.89 13.41
C LEU A 368 -22.94 6.41 12.74
N GLY A 369 -22.48 5.71 11.72
CA GLY A 369 -21.25 6.04 10.99
C GLY A 369 -19.95 5.75 11.74
N ARG A 370 -19.99 5.00 12.84
CA ARG A 370 -18.80 4.66 13.65
C ARG A 370 -18.72 3.16 13.89
N PRO A 371 -17.55 2.53 13.71
CA PRO A 371 -17.35 1.15 14.16
C PRO A 371 -17.59 1.03 15.65
N LEU A 372 -18.27 -0.03 16.08
CA LEU A 372 -18.57 -0.25 17.51
C LEU A 372 -17.35 -0.19 18.42
N PRO A 373 -16.18 -0.76 18.06
CA PRO A 373 -14.98 -0.58 18.87
C PRO A 373 -14.57 0.88 19.04
N TRP A 374 -14.61 1.68 17.96
CA TRP A 374 -14.28 3.11 18.01
C TRP A 374 -15.28 3.89 18.85
N LEU A 375 -16.58 3.65 18.68
CA LEU A 375 -17.64 4.27 19.47
C LEU A 375 -17.48 3.96 20.97
N ALA A 376 -17.15 2.71 21.31
CA ALA A 376 -16.91 2.34 22.70
C ALA A 376 -15.71 3.11 23.30
N LEU A 377 -14.63 3.30 22.53
CA LEU A 377 -13.46 4.08 22.93
C LEU A 377 -13.80 5.57 23.13
N GLN A 378 -14.63 6.15 22.25
CA GLN A 378 -15.14 7.51 22.41
C GLN A 378 -15.98 7.65 23.70
N LEU A 379 -16.86 6.70 23.98
CA LEU A 379 -17.64 6.70 25.23
C LEU A 379 -16.75 6.57 26.47
N LEU A 380 -15.70 5.76 26.42
CA LEU A 380 -14.71 5.67 27.50
C LEU A 380 -13.94 6.99 27.68
N ALA A 381 -13.56 7.65 26.59
CA ALA A 381 -12.91 8.96 26.63
C ALA A 381 -13.81 10.03 27.27
N LEU A 382 -15.08 10.09 26.86
CA LEU A 382 -16.08 10.97 27.47
C LEU A 382 -16.28 10.63 28.96
N GLY A 383 -16.35 9.36 29.32
CA GLY A 383 -16.44 8.88 30.70
C GLY A 383 -15.24 9.28 31.54
N CYS A 384 -14.04 9.27 30.96
CA CYS A 384 -12.81 9.75 31.62
C CYS A 384 -12.92 11.25 31.91
N VAL A 385 -13.33 12.06 30.93
CA VAL A 385 -13.47 13.52 31.11
C VAL A 385 -14.53 13.85 32.16
N ALA A 386 -15.73 13.25 32.08
CA ALA A 386 -16.80 13.45 33.04
C ALA A 386 -16.39 13.01 34.45
N GLY A 387 -15.71 11.87 34.57
CA GLY A 387 -15.19 11.37 35.83
C GLY A 387 -14.11 12.29 36.43
N ALA A 388 -13.23 12.85 35.59
CA ALA A 388 -12.21 13.80 36.03
C ALA A 388 -12.85 15.09 36.60
N VAL A 389 -13.88 15.61 35.95
CA VAL A 389 -14.67 16.73 36.48
C VAL A 389 -15.27 16.40 37.84
N GLN A 390 -15.92 15.23 37.97
CA GLN A 390 -16.48 14.79 39.24
C GLN A 390 -15.41 14.68 40.37
N VAL A 391 -14.23 14.14 40.05
CA VAL A 391 -13.10 14.01 41.01
C VAL A 391 -12.55 15.39 41.38
N ALA A 392 -12.50 16.34 40.44
CA ALA A 392 -12.04 17.71 40.71
C ALA A 392 -12.98 18.45 41.71
N PHE A 393 -14.29 18.29 41.58
CA PHE A 393 -15.24 18.86 42.55
C PHE A 393 -15.10 18.29 43.97
N ALA A 394 -14.60 17.06 44.10
CA ALA A 394 -14.35 16.46 45.43
C ALA A 394 -13.11 17.05 46.12
N ARG A 395 -12.33 17.94 45.48
CA ARG A 395 -11.17 18.71 45.98
C ARG A 395 -10.13 17.86 46.74
N ARG A 396 -9.92 16.60 46.31
CA ARG A 396 -8.92 15.71 46.93
C ARG A 396 -7.52 15.98 46.38
N ARG A 397 -6.58 16.38 47.26
CA ARG A 397 -5.18 16.61 46.87
C ARG A 397 -4.50 15.37 46.33
N ASP A 398 -4.87 14.18 46.85
CA ASP A 398 -4.32 12.89 46.41
C ASP A 398 -4.67 12.54 44.96
N ALA A 399 -5.68 13.19 44.39
CA ALA A 399 -6.13 13.00 43.01
C ALA A 399 -5.41 13.93 42.00
N LEU A 400 -4.50 14.81 42.41
CA LEU A 400 -3.79 15.72 41.54
C LEU A 400 -3.07 15.02 40.38
N PRO A 401 -2.36 13.88 40.55
CA PRO A 401 -1.75 13.17 39.40
C PRO A 401 -2.76 12.67 38.39
N LEU A 402 -3.93 12.18 38.85
CA LEU A 402 -5.02 11.77 37.96
C LEU A 402 -5.59 12.96 37.20
N LEU A 403 -5.83 14.09 37.86
CA LEU A 403 -6.37 15.31 37.23
C LEU A 403 -5.38 15.90 36.23
N ALA A 404 -4.06 15.88 36.53
CA ALA A 404 -3.04 16.28 35.59
C ALA A 404 -3.03 15.38 34.34
N ALA A 405 -3.10 14.05 34.54
CA ALA A 405 -3.20 13.12 33.42
C ALA A 405 -4.48 13.35 32.61
N ALA A 406 -5.63 13.54 33.25
CA ALA A 406 -6.90 13.82 32.55
C ALA A 406 -6.86 15.16 31.78
N ALA A 407 -6.18 16.19 32.30
CA ALA A 407 -6.01 17.46 31.60
C ALA A 407 -5.14 17.31 30.32
N VAL A 408 -4.10 16.48 30.37
CA VAL A 408 -3.27 16.15 29.19
C VAL A 408 -4.00 15.19 28.25
N PHE A 409 -4.84 14.32 28.77
CA PHE A 409 -5.63 13.38 27.96
C PHE A 409 -6.61 14.10 27.03
N VAL A 410 -7.20 15.21 27.43
CA VAL A 410 -8.17 15.94 26.59
C VAL A 410 -7.55 16.37 25.25
N PRO A 411 -6.46 17.16 25.20
CA PRO A 411 -5.86 17.54 23.89
C PRO A 411 -5.34 16.34 23.12
N TRP A 412 -4.81 15.30 23.82
CA TRP A 412 -4.40 14.06 23.14
C TRP A 412 -5.61 13.33 22.51
N ALA A 413 -6.71 13.21 23.23
CA ALA A 413 -7.91 12.55 22.73
C ALA A 413 -8.62 13.34 21.62
N LEU A 414 -8.52 14.67 21.62
CA LEU A 414 -8.94 15.52 20.49
C LEU A 414 -8.06 15.27 19.27
N TYR A 415 -6.74 15.24 19.45
CA TYR A 415 -5.78 15.01 18.38
C TYR A 415 -6.00 13.65 17.68
N TRP A 416 -6.30 12.60 18.45
CA TRP A 416 -6.59 11.27 17.92
C TRP A 416 -8.07 11.02 17.58
N GLY A 417 -8.93 12.04 17.64
CA GLY A 417 -10.32 11.94 17.22
C GLY A 417 -11.28 11.29 18.23
N LEU A 418 -10.84 10.92 19.44
CA LEU A 418 -11.70 10.26 20.44
C LEU A 418 -12.76 11.17 21.05
N LEU A 419 -12.56 12.46 21.02
CA LEU A 419 -13.50 13.48 21.52
C LEU A 419 -14.11 14.30 20.38
N LEU A 420 -13.93 13.87 19.14
CA LEU A 420 -14.54 14.47 17.95
C LEU A 420 -15.67 13.56 17.42
N PRO A 421 -16.70 14.16 16.78
CA PRO A 421 -17.79 13.40 16.20
C PRO A 421 -17.38 12.49 15.06
#